data_f2d4483a7f62d4ade1aeb588e7f21580
#
_entry.id   f2d4483a7f62d4ade1aeb588e7f21580
#
_cell.length_a   1.000
_cell.length_b   1.000
_cell.length_c   1.000
_cell.angle_alpha   90.00
_cell.angle_beta   90.00
_cell.angle_gamma   90.00
#
_symmetry.space_group_name_H-M   'P 1'
#
loop_
_entity.id
_entity.type
_entity.pdbx_description
1 polymer ?
#
loop_
_entity_poly.entity_id
_entity_poly.type
_entity_poly.pdbx_seq_one_letter_code
_entity_poly.pdbx_strand_id
1 'polypeptide(L)'
;MIQKIISGGQTGADRAALDVAIRMGIAHGGWIPRGRLAEDGQISDKYRLQELPTESYPARTDQNVKASDGTLIIARGKLTGGTDFTREKTLKHRKQLLGIDLNITDHYDAASLIASWIRMQKVNTLNVTGPRASKDSEIYRDVVTILEKTIQILRDEERKANAKPQQFKPLRPPKTVKDAVVRLISELPLKEKTIIANMAEVELSVLNPTLGEYIRNEFGLWTGNDELLISCCFIAKCENVSGDEASSIIIKEIWKQLQRTHKLRIV
;
A
#
# COMPACT_ATOMS: atom_id res chain seq x y z
N MET A 1 -11.47 -4.13 2.86
CA MET A 1 -11.70 -3.15 1.73
C MET A 1 -12.85 -2.22 2.07
N ILE A 2 -12.87 -0.96 1.56
CA ILE A 2 -14.02 -0.05 1.68
C ILE A 2 -15.23 -0.69 0.99
N GLN A 3 -16.33 -0.79 1.71
CA GLN A 3 -17.60 -1.32 1.18
C GLN A 3 -18.51 -0.21 0.68
N LYS A 4 -18.44 0.97 1.28
CA LYS A 4 -19.31 2.10 0.94
C LYS A 4 -18.60 3.43 1.14
N ILE A 5 -18.79 4.35 0.19
CA ILE A 5 -18.41 5.75 0.33
C ILE A 5 -19.68 6.58 0.49
N ILE A 6 -19.73 7.41 1.51
CA ILE A 6 -20.84 8.34 1.73
C ILE A 6 -20.33 9.77 1.72
N SER A 7 -21.19 10.69 1.32
CA SER A 7 -20.89 12.12 1.30
C SER A 7 -22.18 12.96 1.25
N GLY A 8 -22.04 14.26 1.44
CA GLY A 8 -23.15 15.17 1.46
C GLY A 8 -23.63 15.69 0.10
N GLY A 9 -22.97 15.25 -0.99
CA GLY A 9 -23.40 15.59 -2.35
C GLY A 9 -23.17 17.02 -2.81
N GLN A 10 -22.50 17.87 -2.04
CA GLN A 10 -22.12 19.23 -2.45
C GLN A 10 -21.08 19.16 -3.56
N THR A 11 -20.91 20.22 -4.34
CA THR A 11 -19.84 20.31 -5.35
C THR A 11 -18.45 20.15 -4.71
N GLY A 12 -17.42 19.97 -5.52
CA GLY A 12 -16.05 19.80 -5.03
C GLY A 12 -15.83 18.42 -4.42
N ALA A 13 -15.28 18.35 -3.21
CA ALA A 13 -14.83 17.11 -2.58
C ALA A 13 -15.95 16.06 -2.42
N ASP A 14 -17.14 16.48 -2.01
CA ASP A 14 -18.27 15.59 -1.78
C ASP A 14 -18.68 14.89 -3.10
N ARG A 15 -18.82 15.67 -4.18
CA ARG A 15 -19.23 15.16 -5.49
C ARG A 15 -18.15 14.26 -6.11
N ALA A 16 -16.88 14.64 -5.97
CA ALA A 16 -15.75 13.83 -6.40
C ALA A 16 -15.76 12.43 -5.77
N ALA A 17 -16.01 12.35 -4.47
CA ALA A 17 -16.06 11.08 -3.74
C ALA A 17 -17.17 10.16 -4.24
N LEU A 18 -18.35 10.71 -4.53
CA LEU A 18 -19.49 9.95 -5.07
C LEU A 18 -19.21 9.48 -6.51
N ASP A 19 -18.64 10.34 -7.35
CA ASP A 19 -18.29 9.98 -8.73
C ASP A 19 -17.21 8.90 -8.78
N VAL A 20 -16.19 8.96 -7.90
CA VAL A 20 -15.19 7.89 -7.76
C VAL A 20 -15.84 6.58 -7.31
N ALA A 21 -16.73 6.62 -6.31
CA ALA A 21 -17.43 5.42 -5.84
C ALA A 21 -18.21 4.74 -6.97
N ILE A 22 -18.96 5.53 -7.77
CA ILE A 22 -19.70 5.04 -8.94
C ILE A 22 -18.73 4.41 -9.96
N ARG A 23 -17.68 5.13 -10.35
CA ARG A 23 -16.71 4.69 -11.36
C ARG A 23 -15.96 3.42 -10.93
N MET A 24 -15.62 3.34 -9.66
CA MET A 24 -14.88 2.20 -9.11
C MET A 24 -15.80 1.03 -8.67
N GLY A 25 -17.13 1.14 -8.89
CA GLY A 25 -18.07 0.08 -8.52
C GLY A 25 -18.20 -0.15 -7.01
N ILE A 26 -18.00 0.91 -6.20
CA ILE A 26 -18.17 0.88 -4.74
C ILE A 26 -19.56 1.39 -4.42
N ALA A 27 -20.25 0.78 -3.46
CA ALA A 27 -21.53 1.29 -3.00
C ALA A 27 -21.37 2.74 -2.53
N HIS A 28 -22.30 3.60 -2.94
CA HIS A 28 -22.28 5.01 -2.55
C HIS A 28 -23.60 5.45 -1.93
N GLY A 29 -23.57 6.58 -1.25
CA GLY A 29 -24.75 7.13 -0.61
C GLY A 29 -24.43 8.36 0.24
N GLY A 30 -25.23 8.57 1.24
CA GLY A 30 -25.12 9.68 2.19
C GLY A 30 -26.44 10.39 2.36
N TRP A 31 -26.44 11.37 3.26
CA TRP A 31 -27.59 12.15 3.61
C TRP A 31 -27.46 13.58 3.06
N ILE A 32 -28.55 14.13 2.58
CA ILE A 32 -28.64 15.49 2.05
C ILE A 32 -29.84 16.22 2.70
N PRO A 33 -29.84 17.57 2.71
CA PRO A 33 -31.00 18.32 3.15
C PRO A 33 -32.19 18.07 2.25
N ARG A 34 -33.39 18.34 2.76
CA ARG A 34 -34.63 18.34 1.97
C ARG A 34 -34.48 19.25 0.75
N GLY A 35 -35.00 18.79 -0.41
CA GLY A 35 -34.95 19.51 -1.67
C GLY A 35 -33.78 19.19 -2.56
N ARG A 36 -32.81 18.34 -2.13
CA ARG A 36 -31.65 17.89 -2.93
C ARG A 36 -30.86 19.04 -3.57
N LEU A 37 -30.60 20.12 -2.84
CA LEU A 37 -29.92 21.30 -3.36
C LEU A 37 -28.44 21.33 -3.01
N ALA A 38 -27.64 21.70 -3.99
CA ALA A 38 -26.21 22.06 -3.88
C ALA A 38 -26.01 23.47 -4.47
N GLU A 39 -24.76 23.98 -4.44
CA GLU A 39 -24.50 25.32 -4.98
C GLU A 39 -24.66 25.42 -6.51
N ASP A 40 -24.60 24.30 -7.23
CA ASP A 40 -24.81 24.18 -8.67
C ASP A 40 -26.27 23.82 -9.05
N GLY A 41 -27.18 23.83 -8.10
CA GLY A 41 -28.58 23.51 -8.30
C GLY A 41 -28.98 22.14 -7.77
N GLN A 42 -29.93 21.48 -8.44
CA GLN A 42 -30.45 20.20 -7.97
C GLN A 42 -29.43 19.07 -8.15
N ILE A 43 -29.24 18.30 -7.09
CA ILE A 43 -28.32 17.13 -7.10
C ILE A 43 -28.96 16.01 -7.92
N SER A 44 -28.28 15.51 -8.94
CA SER A 44 -28.75 14.48 -9.85
C SER A 44 -29.11 13.17 -9.11
N ASP A 45 -30.16 12.49 -9.59
CA ASP A 45 -30.61 11.21 -9.06
C ASP A 45 -29.64 10.04 -9.28
N LYS A 46 -28.61 10.22 -10.13
CA LYS A 46 -27.52 9.23 -10.25
C LYS A 46 -26.84 8.97 -8.89
N TYR A 47 -26.87 9.95 -7.98
CA TYR A 47 -26.35 9.82 -6.63
C TYR A 47 -27.45 9.30 -5.70
N ARG A 48 -27.26 8.08 -5.19
CA ARG A 48 -28.20 7.38 -4.28
C ARG A 48 -28.18 7.99 -2.88
N LEU A 49 -28.58 9.27 -2.77
CA LEU A 49 -28.58 10.04 -1.54
C LEU A 49 -29.97 10.03 -0.90
N GLN A 50 -29.99 10.01 0.42
CA GLN A 50 -31.22 10.06 1.23
C GLN A 50 -31.49 11.48 1.71
N GLU A 51 -32.69 11.96 1.53
CA GLU A 51 -33.12 13.27 2.02
C GLU A 51 -33.48 13.21 3.50
N LEU A 52 -33.03 14.20 4.23
CA LEU A 52 -33.52 14.48 5.57
C LEU A 52 -34.87 15.22 5.52
N PRO A 53 -35.69 15.10 6.56
CA PRO A 53 -36.93 15.87 6.66
C PRO A 53 -36.70 17.38 6.91
N THR A 54 -35.47 17.84 6.95
CA THR A 54 -35.03 19.21 7.24
C THR A 54 -34.08 19.75 6.20
N GLU A 55 -34.06 21.05 6.00
CA GLU A 55 -33.13 21.77 5.12
C GLU A 55 -31.77 22.07 5.81
N SER A 56 -31.61 21.63 7.04
CA SER A 56 -30.41 21.91 7.87
C SER A 56 -29.16 21.20 7.36
N TYR A 57 -28.18 21.95 6.87
CA TYR A 57 -26.84 21.45 6.54
C TYR A 57 -26.08 20.89 7.76
N PRO A 58 -26.15 21.51 8.96
CA PRO A 58 -25.58 20.91 10.18
C PRO A 58 -26.17 19.53 10.51
N ALA A 59 -27.49 19.35 10.38
CA ALA A 59 -28.14 18.07 10.62
C ALA A 59 -27.67 17.00 9.61
N ARG A 60 -27.51 17.38 8.34
CA ARG A 60 -26.99 16.51 7.28
C ARG A 60 -25.55 16.05 7.59
N THR A 61 -24.71 16.98 7.99
CA THR A 61 -23.31 16.68 8.35
C THR A 61 -23.24 15.72 9.54
N ASP A 62 -24.01 15.98 10.59
CA ASP A 62 -24.10 15.12 11.75
C ASP A 62 -24.55 13.70 11.40
N GLN A 63 -25.52 13.57 10.52
CA GLN A 63 -26.05 12.28 10.08
C GLN A 63 -25.04 11.50 9.23
N ASN A 64 -24.30 12.14 8.31
CA ASN A 64 -23.25 11.48 7.55
C ASN A 64 -22.12 10.98 8.45
N VAL A 65 -21.70 11.77 9.45
CA VAL A 65 -20.70 11.35 10.44
C VAL A 65 -21.19 10.14 11.23
N LYS A 66 -22.44 10.15 11.71
CA LYS A 66 -23.02 9.01 12.45
C LYS A 66 -23.09 7.74 11.63
N ALA A 67 -23.43 7.85 10.35
CA ALA A 67 -23.62 6.74 9.43
C ALA A 67 -22.32 6.15 8.89
N SER A 68 -21.15 6.70 9.25
CA SER A 68 -19.83 6.25 8.81
C SER A 68 -19.04 5.58 9.94
N ASP A 69 -18.05 4.77 9.56
CA ASP A 69 -17.04 4.26 10.49
C ASP A 69 -15.92 5.28 10.69
N GLY A 70 -15.61 6.06 9.65
CA GLY A 70 -14.59 7.10 9.69
C GLY A 70 -14.86 8.21 8.69
N THR A 71 -14.34 9.40 9.00
CA THR A 71 -14.45 10.58 8.16
C THR A 71 -13.07 10.98 7.63
N LEU A 72 -12.98 11.12 6.31
CA LEU A 72 -11.84 11.66 5.59
C LEU A 72 -12.14 13.10 5.19
N ILE A 73 -11.29 14.03 5.60
CA ILE A 73 -11.33 15.43 5.19
C ILE A 73 -10.14 15.69 4.28
N ILE A 74 -10.38 16.14 3.05
CA ILE A 74 -9.33 16.57 2.12
C ILE A 74 -9.53 18.05 1.85
N ALA A 75 -8.52 18.87 2.15
CA ALA A 75 -8.60 20.32 2.00
C ALA A 75 -7.21 20.94 1.88
N ARG A 76 -7.12 22.24 1.58
CA ARG A 76 -5.90 23.03 1.65
C ARG A 76 -5.91 23.95 2.86
N GLY A 77 -4.87 23.82 3.68
CA GLY A 77 -4.63 24.68 4.84
C GLY A 77 -5.69 24.52 5.93
N LYS A 78 -5.99 25.63 6.60
CA LYS A 78 -6.89 25.64 7.77
C LYS A 78 -8.33 25.30 7.38
N LEU A 79 -8.91 24.33 8.08
CA LEU A 79 -10.32 23.97 7.92
C LEU A 79 -11.23 25.10 8.35
N THR A 80 -12.28 25.38 7.59
CA THR A 80 -13.26 26.44 7.87
C THR A 80 -14.68 25.97 7.54
N GLY A 81 -15.67 26.65 8.12
CA GLY A 81 -17.09 26.47 7.81
C GLY A 81 -17.57 25.02 7.95
N GLY A 82 -18.25 24.51 6.93
CA GLY A 82 -18.82 23.15 6.98
C GLY A 82 -17.82 22.04 7.14
N THR A 83 -16.59 22.20 6.62
CA THR A 83 -15.51 21.21 6.73
C THR A 83 -15.00 21.14 8.18
N ASP A 84 -14.80 22.27 8.83
CA ASP A 84 -14.40 22.30 10.25
C ASP A 84 -15.54 21.77 11.14
N PHE A 85 -16.78 22.12 10.85
CA PHE A 85 -17.96 21.57 11.53
C PHE A 85 -18.01 20.03 11.42
N THR A 86 -17.64 19.46 10.26
CA THR A 86 -17.58 18.01 10.11
C THR A 86 -16.49 17.41 11.02
N ARG A 87 -15.33 18.06 11.12
CA ARG A 87 -14.27 17.67 12.06
C ARG A 87 -14.78 17.65 13.51
N GLU A 88 -15.44 18.72 13.95
CA GLU A 88 -16.02 18.80 15.29
C GLU A 88 -17.04 17.70 15.56
N LYS A 89 -17.94 17.43 14.60
CA LYS A 89 -18.93 16.37 14.74
C LYS A 89 -18.29 14.99 14.81
N THR A 90 -17.25 14.73 13.98
CA THR A 90 -16.54 13.47 14.00
C THR A 90 -15.90 13.22 15.36
N LEU A 91 -15.25 14.22 15.94
CA LEU A 91 -14.65 14.14 17.27
C LEU A 91 -15.71 13.95 18.36
N LYS A 92 -16.83 14.72 18.28
CA LYS A 92 -17.94 14.60 19.24
C LYS A 92 -18.53 13.18 19.26
N HIS A 93 -18.67 12.54 18.09
CA HIS A 93 -19.18 11.17 17.99
C HIS A 93 -18.10 10.10 18.20
N ARG A 94 -16.88 10.49 18.57
CA ARG A 94 -15.74 9.57 18.77
C ARG A 94 -15.51 8.65 17.58
N LYS A 95 -15.77 9.15 16.36
CA LYS A 95 -15.51 8.43 15.12
C LYS A 95 -14.07 8.66 14.65
N GLN A 96 -13.57 7.75 13.84
CA GLN A 96 -12.24 7.86 13.24
C GLN A 96 -12.18 9.08 12.31
N LEU A 97 -11.11 9.85 12.39
CA LEU A 97 -10.91 11.06 11.61
C LEU A 97 -9.51 11.03 10.97
N LEU A 98 -9.44 11.30 9.69
CA LEU A 98 -8.21 11.61 8.98
C LEU A 98 -8.39 12.92 8.20
N GLY A 99 -7.48 13.87 8.42
CA GLY A 99 -7.37 15.09 7.63
C GLY A 99 -6.15 15.05 6.72
N ILE A 100 -6.32 15.42 5.47
CA ILE A 100 -5.25 15.59 4.49
C ILE A 100 -5.17 17.06 4.11
N ASP A 101 -4.01 17.68 4.33
CA ASP A 101 -3.71 19.04 3.86
C ASP A 101 -2.89 18.98 2.57
N LEU A 102 -3.52 19.37 1.46
CA LEU A 102 -2.92 19.37 0.12
C LEU A 102 -1.86 20.44 -0.09
N ASN A 103 -1.65 21.35 0.86
CA ASN A 103 -0.52 22.29 0.81
C ASN A 103 0.82 21.62 1.16
N ILE A 104 0.78 20.50 1.89
CA ILE A 104 1.96 19.82 2.42
C ILE A 104 2.03 18.32 2.07
N THR A 105 0.97 17.77 1.50
CA THR A 105 0.89 16.34 1.17
C THR A 105 0.57 16.18 -0.32
N ASP A 106 1.44 15.53 -1.06
CA ASP A 106 1.15 15.21 -2.45
C ASP A 106 0.10 14.11 -2.61
N HIS A 107 -0.39 13.91 -3.84
CA HIS A 107 -1.49 12.97 -4.10
C HIS A 107 -1.11 11.50 -3.83
N TYR A 108 0.16 11.13 -4.03
CA TYR A 108 0.61 9.75 -3.80
C TYR A 108 0.74 9.44 -2.32
N ASP A 109 1.37 10.35 -1.59
CA ASP A 109 1.50 10.25 -0.13
C ASP A 109 0.14 10.28 0.56
N ALA A 110 -0.76 11.18 0.12
CA ALA A 110 -2.13 11.23 0.59
C ALA A 110 -2.86 9.90 0.40
N ALA A 111 -2.77 9.31 -0.80
CA ALA A 111 -3.40 8.03 -1.10
C ALA A 111 -2.85 6.89 -0.23
N SER A 112 -1.53 6.85 -0.01
CA SER A 112 -0.86 5.85 0.82
C SER A 112 -1.23 5.98 2.29
N LEU A 113 -1.28 7.20 2.82
CA LEU A 113 -1.73 7.50 4.18
C LEU A 113 -3.19 7.08 4.40
N ILE A 114 -4.08 7.44 3.47
CA ILE A 114 -5.50 7.09 3.54
C ILE A 114 -5.69 5.57 3.50
N ALA A 115 -5.00 4.86 2.60
CA ALA A 115 -5.09 3.40 2.51
C ALA A 115 -4.64 2.73 3.82
N SER A 116 -3.52 3.17 4.38
CA SER A 116 -3.00 2.67 5.65
C SER A 116 -3.96 2.94 6.82
N TRP A 117 -4.52 4.16 6.90
CA TRP A 117 -5.49 4.52 7.93
C TRP A 117 -6.78 3.70 7.83
N ILE A 118 -7.34 3.50 6.61
CA ILE A 118 -8.53 2.69 6.39
C ILE A 118 -8.34 1.27 6.92
N ARG A 119 -7.17 0.67 6.67
CA ARG A 119 -6.84 -0.69 7.15
C ARG A 119 -6.71 -0.74 8.66
N MET A 120 -5.91 0.17 9.24
CA MET A 120 -5.64 0.20 10.69
C MET A 120 -6.92 0.43 11.48
N GLN A 121 -7.80 1.32 11.00
CA GLN A 121 -9.05 1.65 11.66
C GLN A 121 -10.23 0.77 11.24
N LYS A 122 -10.02 -0.17 10.30
CA LYS A 122 -11.06 -1.08 9.77
C LYS A 122 -12.29 -0.33 9.24
N VAL A 123 -12.06 0.77 8.52
CA VAL A 123 -13.12 1.62 7.97
C VAL A 123 -13.79 0.89 6.79
N ASN A 124 -15.04 0.50 6.93
CA ASN A 124 -15.86 -0.09 5.87
C ASN A 124 -16.75 0.94 5.19
N THR A 125 -17.36 1.83 5.96
CA THR A 125 -18.13 2.96 5.44
C THR A 125 -17.36 4.25 5.65
N LEU A 126 -16.88 4.83 4.55
CA LEU A 126 -16.05 6.04 4.56
C LEU A 126 -16.90 7.26 4.24
N ASN A 127 -16.99 8.22 5.16
CA ASN A 127 -17.51 9.55 4.88
C ASN A 127 -16.39 10.44 4.34
N VAL A 128 -16.59 11.01 3.13
CA VAL A 128 -15.61 11.91 2.52
C VAL A 128 -16.20 13.31 2.42
N THR A 129 -15.41 14.30 2.81
CA THR A 129 -15.79 15.72 2.75
C THR A 129 -14.58 16.62 2.54
N GLY A 130 -14.87 17.86 2.15
CA GLY A 130 -13.88 18.90 1.92
C GLY A 130 -14.53 20.18 1.44
N PRO A 131 -13.75 21.13 0.89
CA PRO A 131 -14.29 22.33 0.30
C PRO A 131 -15.24 22.06 -0.88
N ARG A 132 -16.21 22.96 -1.07
CA ARG A 132 -17.02 23.02 -2.27
C ARG A 132 -16.22 23.67 -3.41
N ALA A 133 -16.63 23.46 -4.67
CA ALA A 133 -15.94 23.95 -5.85
C ALA A 133 -15.78 25.47 -5.88
N SER A 134 -16.75 26.22 -5.36
CA SER A 134 -16.66 27.69 -5.24
C SER A 134 -15.61 28.18 -4.23
N LYS A 135 -15.11 27.32 -3.36
CA LYS A 135 -14.04 27.63 -2.38
C LYS A 135 -12.68 27.13 -2.81
N ASP A 136 -12.63 26.06 -3.59
CA ASP A 136 -11.42 25.46 -4.13
C ASP A 136 -11.77 24.77 -5.46
N SER A 137 -11.40 25.38 -6.56
CA SER A 137 -11.73 24.92 -7.92
C SER A 137 -11.01 23.61 -8.30
N GLU A 138 -9.88 23.31 -7.68
CA GLU A 138 -9.06 22.13 -7.97
C GLU A 138 -9.46 20.92 -7.12
N ILE A 139 -10.16 21.13 -6.01
CA ILE A 139 -10.42 20.08 -5.02
C ILE A 139 -11.13 18.86 -5.60
N TYR A 140 -12.01 19.05 -6.59
CA TYR A 140 -12.69 17.93 -7.22
C TYR A 140 -11.69 16.98 -7.90
N ARG A 141 -10.76 17.53 -8.68
CA ARG A 141 -9.73 16.76 -9.41
C ARG A 141 -8.78 16.05 -8.44
N ASP A 142 -8.37 16.75 -7.41
CA ASP A 142 -7.46 16.21 -6.40
C ASP A 142 -8.09 15.04 -5.65
N VAL A 143 -9.32 15.20 -5.18
CA VAL A 143 -10.05 14.14 -4.47
C VAL A 143 -10.28 12.93 -5.37
N VAL A 144 -10.61 13.14 -6.65
CA VAL A 144 -10.72 12.04 -7.64
C VAL A 144 -9.39 11.29 -7.72
N THR A 145 -8.29 11.98 -7.97
CA THR A 145 -6.97 11.40 -8.13
C THR A 145 -6.54 10.60 -6.89
N ILE A 146 -6.72 11.20 -5.72
CA ILE A 146 -6.31 10.60 -4.44
C ILE A 146 -7.14 9.36 -4.14
N LEU A 147 -8.47 9.43 -4.26
CA LEU A 147 -9.34 8.30 -3.93
C LEU A 147 -9.18 7.14 -4.90
N GLU A 148 -9.01 7.39 -6.20
CA GLU A 148 -8.74 6.34 -7.18
C GLU A 148 -7.44 5.60 -6.86
N LYS A 149 -6.36 6.34 -6.54
CA LYS A 149 -5.09 5.75 -6.10
C LYS A 149 -5.24 4.97 -4.78
N THR A 150 -5.96 5.53 -3.81
CA THR A 150 -6.24 4.86 -2.53
C THR A 150 -6.94 3.51 -2.75
N ILE A 151 -8.00 3.49 -3.56
CA ILE A 151 -8.76 2.28 -3.86
C ILE A 151 -7.89 1.26 -4.60
N GLN A 152 -7.05 1.73 -5.53
CA GLN A 152 -6.12 0.85 -6.25
C GLN A 152 -5.13 0.19 -5.28
N ILE A 153 -4.51 0.95 -4.38
CA ILE A 153 -3.60 0.42 -3.34
C ILE A 153 -4.31 -0.65 -2.52
N LEU A 154 -5.52 -0.38 -2.01
CA LEU A 154 -6.29 -1.32 -1.21
C LEU A 154 -6.63 -2.61 -1.97
N ARG A 155 -6.97 -2.51 -3.27
CA ARG A 155 -7.26 -3.66 -4.13
C ARG A 155 -6.02 -4.51 -4.42
N ASP A 156 -4.88 -3.87 -4.67
CA ASP A 156 -3.63 -4.58 -4.96
C ASP A 156 -3.12 -5.32 -3.73
N GLU A 157 -3.27 -4.74 -2.54
CA GLU A 157 -2.95 -5.39 -1.28
C GLU A 157 -3.88 -6.58 -0.99
N GLU A 158 -5.17 -6.45 -1.24
CA GLU A 158 -6.11 -7.57 -1.10
C GLU A 158 -5.83 -8.69 -2.10
N ARG A 159 -5.49 -8.34 -3.34
CA ARG A 159 -5.08 -9.34 -4.34
C ARG A 159 -3.81 -10.06 -3.90
N LYS A 160 -2.83 -9.36 -3.33
CA LYS A 160 -1.61 -9.97 -2.78
C LYS A 160 -1.92 -10.85 -1.57
N ALA A 161 -2.81 -10.42 -0.68
CA ALA A 161 -3.22 -11.20 0.49
C ALA A 161 -4.06 -12.44 0.12
N ASN A 162 -4.90 -12.34 -0.93
CA ASN A 162 -5.75 -13.42 -1.43
C ASN A 162 -5.08 -14.24 -2.55
N ALA A 163 -3.98 -13.75 -3.13
CA ALA A 163 -3.14 -14.62 -3.94
C ALA A 163 -2.78 -15.77 -3.01
N LYS A 164 -3.36 -16.96 -3.28
CA LYS A 164 -2.86 -18.20 -2.67
C LYS A 164 -1.35 -18.07 -2.75
N PRO A 165 -0.60 -18.31 -1.65
CA PRO A 165 0.83 -18.45 -1.80
C PRO A 165 0.96 -19.33 -3.01
N GLN A 166 1.60 -18.84 -4.08
CA GLN A 166 1.94 -19.74 -5.18
C GLN A 166 2.40 -20.95 -4.44
N GLN A 167 1.71 -22.09 -4.62
CA GLN A 167 2.26 -23.34 -4.15
C GLN A 167 3.62 -23.37 -4.81
N PHE A 168 4.61 -22.86 -4.06
CA PHE A 168 5.97 -23.20 -4.34
C PHE A 168 5.93 -24.71 -4.27
N LYS A 169 5.79 -25.33 -5.45
CA LYS A 169 6.20 -26.70 -5.61
C LYS A 169 7.56 -26.69 -4.96
N PRO A 170 7.78 -27.39 -3.83
CA PRO A 170 9.05 -27.28 -3.14
C PRO A 170 10.11 -27.51 -4.22
N LEU A 171 10.75 -26.43 -4.62
CA LEU A 171 11.84 -26.51 -5.59
C LEU A 171 12.82 -27.45 -4.91
N ARG A 172 13.07 -28.59 -5.53
CA ARG A 172 14.03 -29.54 -4.98
C ARG A 172 15.26 -28.75 -4.61
N PRO A 173 15.85 -28.96 -3.43
CA PRO A 173 17.05 -28.24 -3.04
C PRO A 173 18.08 -28.30 -4.18
N PRO A 174 18.78 -27.22 -4.49
CA PRO A 174 19.77 -27.24 -5.56
C PRO A 174 20.86 -28.25 -5.21
N LYS A 175 21.29 -29.02 -6.20
CA LYS A 175 22.31 -30.05 -6.02
C LYS A 175 23.72 -29.56 -6.31
N THR A 176 23.84 -28.43 -6.99
CA THR A 176 25.14 -27.83 -7.32
C THR A 176 25.18 -26.37 -6.90
N VAL A 177 26.39 -25.86 -6.67
CA VAL A 177 26.59 -24.43 -6.38
C VAL A 177 26.11 -23.56 -7.53
N LYS A 178 26.26 -24.01 -8.77
CA LYS A 178 25.75 -23.30 -9.95
C LYS A 178 24.23 -23.13 -9.90
N ASP A 179 23.50 -24.18 -9.58
CA ASP A 179 22.02 -24.15 -9.48
C ASP A 179 21.58 -23.27 -8.30
N ALA A 180 22.31 -23.36 -7.17
CA ALA A 180 22.07 -22.53 -6.00
C ALA A 180 22.23 -21.03 -6.33
N VAL A 181 23.30 -20.67 -7.02
CA VAL A 181 23.58 -19.28 -7.44
C VAL A 181 22.51 -18.77 -8.42
N VAL A 182 22.15 -19.55 -9.44
CA VAL A 182 21.10 -19.17 -10.40
C VAL A 182 19.77 -18.94 -9.69
N ARG A 183 19.38 -19.82 -8.78
CA ARG A 183 18.15 -19.70 -8.01
C ARG A 183 18.16 -18.44 -7.16
N LEU A 184 19.21 -18.22 -6.37
CA LEU A 184 19.32 -17.04 -5.49
C LEU A 184 19.33 -15.73 -6.28
N ILE A 185 20.05 -15.67 -7.41
CA ILE A 185 20.02 -14.49 -8.27
C ILE A 185 18.62 -14.23 -8.84
N SER A 186 17.83 -15.27 -9.11
CA SER A 186 16.45 -15.09 -9.57
C SER A 186 15.51 -14.57 -8.46
N GLU A 187 15.75 -14.97 -7.21
CA GLU A 187 14.91 -14.63 -6.04
C GLU A 187 15.28 -13.27 -5.42
N LEU A 188 16.54 -12.85 -5.48
CA LEU A 188 17.00 -11.59 -4.89
C LEU A 188 16.40 -10.36 -5.59
N PRO A 189 15.89 -9.36 -4.84
CA PRO A 189 15.49 -8.06 -5.37
C PRO A 189 16.66 -7.31 -6.04
N LEU A 190 16.35 -6.47 -7.04
CA LEU A 190 17.37 -5.71 -7.76
C LEU A 190 18.26 -4.86 -6.83
N LYS A 191 17.66 -4.24 -5.81
CA LYS A 191 18.36 -3.44 -4.80
C LYS A 191 19.43 -4.27 -4.07
N GLU A 192 19.08 -5.48 -3.64
CA GLU A 192 19.99 -6.36 -2.92
C GLU A 192 21.11 -6.88 -3.83
N LYS A 193 20.78 -7.25 -5.08
CA LYS A 193 21.78 -7.60 -6.10
C LYS A 193 22.82 -6.50 -6.27
N THR A 194 22.37 -5.23 -6.34
CA THR A 194 23.27 -4.09 -6.49
C THR A 194 24.13 -3.88 -5.25
N ILE A 195 23.59 -4.04 -4.05
CA ILE A 195 24.32 -3.93 -2.80
C ILE A 195 25.41 -5.00 -2.77
N ILE A 196 25.05 -6.27 -2.97
CA ILE A 196 26.00 -7.39 -2.94
C ILE A 196 27.09 -7.21 -4.01
N ALA A 197 26.74 -6.80 -5.21
CA ALA A 197 27.69 -6.57 -6.30
C ALA A 197 28.76 -5.51 -5.99
N ASN A 198 28.44 -4.54 -5.14
CA ASN A 198 29.36 -3.44 -4.79
C ASN A 198 30.11 -3.64 -3.46
N MET A 199 29.85 -4.74 -2.74
CA MET A 199 30.59 -5.09 -1.53
C MET A 199 32.03 -5.52 -1.86
N ALA A 200 32.96 -5.23 -0.95
CA ALA A 200 34.29 -5.84 -0.99
C ALA A 200 34.19 -7.30 -0.50
N GLU A 201 35.11 -8.16 -0.97
CA GLU A 201 35.10 -9.59 -0.61
C GLU A 201 35.11 -9.82 0.91
N VAL A 202 35.87 -8.99 1.63
CA VAL A 202 35.99 -9.07 3.10
C VAL A 202 34.70 -8.75 3.84
N GLU A 203 33.78 -8.03 3.20
CA GLU A 203 32.49 -7.64 3.77
C GLU A 203 31.44 -8.72 3.62
N LEU A 204 31.66 -9.74 2.80
CA LEU A 204 30.64 -10.79 2.54
C LEU A 204 30.26 -11.58 3.79
N SER A 205 31.12 -11.61 4.81
CA SER A 205 30.83 -12.25 6.09
C SER A 205 29.60 -11.66 6.80
N VAL A 206 29.29 -10.39 6.54
CA VAL A 206 28.10 -9.70 7.09
C VAL A 206 26.78 -10.33 6.59
N LEU A 207 26.82 -11.04 5.46
CA LEU A 207 25.64 -11.72 4.89
C LEU A 207 25.34 -13.08 5.53
N ASN A 208 26.29 -13.63 6.32
CA ASN A 208 26.14 -14.96 6.91
C ASN A 208 24.97 -15.10 7.90
N PRO A 209 24.64 -14.11 8.77
CA PRO A 209 23.50 -14.20 9.66
C PRO A 209 22.14 -14.11 8.96
N THR A 210 22.08 -13.59 7.74
CA THR A 210 20.84 -13.38 6.99
C THR A 210 20.76 -14.29 5.77
N LEU A 211 21.46 -13.94 4.69
CA LEU A 211 21.47 -14.73 3.45
C LEU A 211 22.09 -16.12 3.66
N GLY A 212 23.11 -16.23 4.51
CA GLY A 212 23.71 -17.52 4.85
C GLY A 212 22.74 -18.43 5.61
N GLU A 213 22.01 -17.90 6.57
CA GLU A 213 20.96 -18.65 7.28
C GLU A 213 19.86 -19.12 6.33
N TYR A 214 19.40 -18.25 5.44
CA TYR A 214 18.42 -18.61 4.39
C TYR A 214 18.95 -19.77 3.54
N ILE A 215 20.20 -19.69 3.05
CA ILE A 215 20.80 -20.75 2.23
C ILE A 215 20.87 -22.07 2.98
N ARG A 216 21.30 -22.07 4.24
CA ARG A 216 21.42 -23.28 5.05
C ARG A 216 20.07 -23.97 5.25
N ASN A 217 19.04 -23.21 5.54
CA ASN A 217 17.68 -23.72 5.78
C ASN A 217 17.01 -24.18 4.48
N GLU A 218 16.93 -23.32 3.47
CA GLU A 218 16.17 -23.58 2.24
C GLU A 218 16.86 -24.60 1.31
N PHE A 219 18.18 -24.69 1.37
CA PHE A 219 18.93 -25.63 0.54
C PHE A 219 19.30 -26.91 1.28
N GLY A 220 18.88 -27.03 2.55
CA GLY A 220 19.03 -28.26 3.32
C GLY A 220 20.47 -28.59 3.69
N LEU A 221 21.35 -27.61 3.85
CA LEU A 221 22.77 -27.85 4.17
C LEU A 221 22.98 -28.46 5.55
N TRP A 222 21.99 -28.33 6.45
CA TRP A 222 21.97 -28.97 7.77
C TRP A 222 21.12 -30.24 7.82
N THR A 223 20.37 -30.54 6.76
CA THR A 223 19.40 -31.64 6.74
C THR A 223 19.67 -32.69 5.66
N GLY A 224 20.92 -32.78 5.18
CA GLY A 224 21.38 -33.89 4.35
C GLY A 224 21.37 -33.62 2.84
N ASN A 225 21.63 -32.38 2.39
CA ASN A 225 21.89 -32.11 0.98
C ASN A 225 23.39 -32.34 0.64
N ASP A 226 23.79 -33.61 0.74
CA ASP A 226 25.20 -34.00 0.53
C ASP A 226 25.70 -33.66 -0.87
N GLU A 227 24.84 -33.72 -1.90
CA GLU A 227 25.21 -33.36 -3.28
C GLU A 227 25.68 -31.90 -3.39
N LEU A 228 24.99 -30.96 -2.69
CA LEU A 228 25.39 -29.57 -2.67
C LEU A 228 26.65 -29.34 -1.85
N LEU A 229 26.82 -30.04 -0.72
CA LEU A 229 28.03 -29.99 0.08
C LEU A 229 29.24 -30.47 -0.72
N ILE A 230 29.14 -31.60 -1.43
CA ILE A 230 30.17 -32.11 -2.35
C ILE A 230 30.49 -31.07 -3.43
N SER A 231 29.48 -30.42 -4.01
CA SER A 231 29.66 -29.36 -5.00
C SER A 231 30.42 -28.16 -4.43
N CYS A 232 30.18 -27.81 -3.15
CA CYS A 232 30.94 -26.77 -2.44
C CYS A 232 32.40 -27.20 -2.19
N CYS A 233 32.65 -28.46 -1.77
CA CYS A 233 33.99 -29.02 -1.62
C CYS A 233 34.79 -28.90 -2.91
N PHE A 234 34.18 -29.18 -4.05
CA PHE A 234 34.85 -29.09 -5.36
C PHE A 234 35.32 -27.68 -5.67
N ILE A 235 34.53 -26.67 -5.33
CA ILE A 235 34.90 -25.25 -5.54
C ILE A 235 35.95 -24.79 -4.57
N ALA A 236 35.84 -25.20 -3.30
CA ALA A 236 36.80 -24.83 -2.23
C ALA A 236 38.11 -25.64 -2.27
N LYS A 237 38.15 -26.72 -3.06
CA LYS A 237 39.28 -27.69 -3.13
C LYS A 237 39.60 -28.27 -1.75
N CYS A 238 38.58 -28.71 -1.02
CA CYS A 238 38.71 -29.32 0.29
C CYS A 238 37.96 -30.66 0.34
N GLU A 239 38.25 -31.50 1.32
CA GLU A 239 37.65 -32.84 1.47
C GLU A 239 36.25 -32.77 2.09
N ASN A 240 36.03 -31.83 3.00
CA ASN A 240 34.77 -31.65 3.71
C ASN A 240 34.47 -30.17 3.95
N VAL A 241 33.18 -29.80 3.96
CA VAL A 241 32.67 -28.47 4.35
C VAL A 241 31.47 -28.62 5.27
N SER A 242 31.41 -27.76 6.27
CA SER A 242 30.24 -27.58 7.09
C SER A 242 29.12 -26.80 6.35
N GLY A 243 27.88 -26.85 6.83
CA GLY A 243 26.81 -26.04 6.27
C GLY A 243 27.11 -24.54 6.28
N ASP A 244 27.81 -24.04 7.30
CA ASP A 244 28.22 -22.64 7.42
C ASP A 244 29.29 -22.26 6.37
N GLU A 245 30.28 -23.09 6.16
CA GLU A 245 31.31 -22.90 5.13
C GLU A 245 30.69 -22.99 3.72
N ALA A 246 29.80 -23.96 3.50
CA ALA A 246 29.09 -24.12 2.22
C ALA A 246 28.24 -22.88 1.89
N SER A 247 27.50 -22.33 2.85
CA SER A 247 26.73 -21.10 2.64
C SER A 247 27.64 -19.92 2.29
N SER A 248 28.82 -19.81 2.92
CA SER A 248 29.80 -18.75 2.62
C SER A 248 30.40 -18.90 1.21
N ILE A 249 30.65 -20.14 0.76
CA ILE A 249 31.11 -20.44 -0.61
C ILE A 249 30.03 -20.00 -1.62
N ILE A 250 28.78 -20.34 -1.38
CA ILE A 250 27.66 -19.97 -2.26
C ILE A 250 27.51 -18.44 -2.32
N ILE A 251 27.59 -17.73 -1.19
CA ILE A 251 27.56 -16.26 -1.12
C ILE A 251 28.70 -15.64 -1.97
N LYS A 252 29.90 -16.19 -1.87
CA LYS A 252 31.05 -15.72 -2.66
C LYS A 252 30.83 -15.94 -4.17
N GLU A 253 30.25 -17.05 -4.58
CA GLU A 253 29.96 -17.31 -5.99
C GLU A 253 28.83 -16.42 -6.54
N ILE A 254 27.79 -16.12 -5.72
CA ILE A 254 26.76 -15.11 -6.07
C ILE A 254 27.42 -13.75 -6.28
N TRP A 255 28.25 -13.30 -5.36
CA TRP A 255 28.95 -12.04 -5.44
C TRP A 255 29.79 -11.94 -6.71
N LYS A 256 30.58 -12.96 -7.04
CA LYS A 256 31.38 -13.00 -8.30
C LYS A 256 30.51 -12.85 -9.54
N GLN A 257 29.34 -13.49 -9.57
CA GLN A 257 28.43 -13.41 -10.71
C GLN A 257 27.76 -12.03 -10.78
N LEU A 258 27.32 -11.48 -9.64
CA LEU A 258 26.69 -10.17 -9.58
C LEU A 258 27.68 -9.03 -9.90
N GLN A 259 28.94 -9.15 -9.55
CA GLN A 259 29.98 -8.19 -9.95
C GLN A 259 30.09 -8.04 -11.48
N ARG A 260 29.83 -9.10 -12.24
CA ARG A 260 29.88 -9.06 -13.70
C ARG A 260 28.65 -8.38 -14.32
N THR A 261 27.50 -8.42 -13.63
CA THR A 261 26.20 -8.04 -14.20
C THR A 261 25.58 -6.80 -13.54
N HIS A 262 25.89 -6.50 -12.28
CA HIS A 262 25.22 -5.48 -11.46
C HIS A 262 26.19 -4.49 -10.80
N LYS A 263 27.48 -4.54 -11.08
CA LYS A 263 28.45 -3.57 -10.55
C LYS A 263 28.21 -2.20 -11.17
N LEU A 264 28.04 -1.18 -10.35
CA LEU A 264 27.97 0.20 -10.81
C LEU A 264 29.30 0.58 -11.44
N ARG A 265 29.33 0.92 -12.71
CA ARG A 265 30.48 1.53 -13.38
C ARG A 265 30.38 3.03 -13.16
N ILE A 266 31.33 3.59 -12.43
CA ILE A 266 31.53 5.04 -12.38
C ILE A 266 32.09 5.40 -13.78
N VAL A 267 31.29 6.16 -14.56
CA VAL A 267 31.69 6.74 -15.85
C VAL A 267 32.31 8.10 -15.59
#